data_8ed71849572c4b1247d88163323d004a
#
_entry.id   8ed71849572c4b1247d88163323d004a
#
_cell.length_a   1.000
_cell.length_b   1.000
_cell.length_c   1.000
_cell.angle_alpha   90.00
_cell.angle_beta   90.00
_cell.angle_gamma   90.00
#
_symmetry.space_group_name_H-M   'P 1'
#
loop_
_entity.id
_entity.type
_entity.pdbx_description
1 polymer ?
#
loop_
_entity_poly.entity_id
_entity_poly.type
_entity_poly.pdbx_seq_one_letter_code
_entity_poly.pdbx_strand_id
1 'polypeptide(L)'
;MRHDLHAIFNGCLYIAREGCCWRSLPKVICPPWTVVFWHFQRWSKSALLVQVTHALNEAVRRKKGREMTPSTLIVDAHSLKSRNGGEAIGFDGNKKVHGRKNQVLIDTLGLIWDVHTHAANLSDNYEAVPLFDHFLPLLPRAKQVYFDKGYRGTAVSYLTDLDVASHISDKGVGEKKGGFQPEPLRWRVERTIAWITDCRRLKASFERTISSCEGFAWLTGCYIARGKLVGRKPWAMSKVSVI
;
A
#
# COMPACT_ATOMS: atom_id res chain seq x y z
N MET A 1 -26.95 -20.95 -1.91
CA MET A 1 -25.75 -21.41 -2.67
C MET A 1 -24.52 -20.73 -2.07
N ARG A 2 -23.52 -21.45 -1.57
CA ARG A 2 -22.27 -20.86 -1.08
C ARG A 2 -21.37 -20.61 -2.28
N HIS A 3 -20.97 -19.36 -2.49
CA HIS A 3 -20.00 -19.00 -3.53
C HIS A 3 -18.58 -19.34 -3.06
N ASP A 4 -17.72 -19.75 -3.99
CA ASP A 4 -16.31 -19.97 -3.70
C ASP A 4 -15.59 -18.67 -3.32
N LEU A 5 -14.89 -18.69 -2.17
CA LEU A 5 -14.14 -17.53 -1.66
C LEU A 5 -13.00 -17.11 -2.60
N HIS A 6 -12.41 -18.07 -3.31
CA HIS A 6 -11.36 -17.76 -4.29
C HIS A 6 -11.93 -16.96 -5.47
N ALA A 7 -13.11 -17.34 -5.98
CA ALA A 7 -13.80 -16.58 -7.04
C ALA A 7 -14.21 -15.17 -6.57
N ILE A 8 -14.64 -15.04 -5.31
CA ILE A 8 -14.96 -13.74 -4.71
C ILE A 8 -13.71 -12.85 -4.62
N PHE A 9 -12.61 -13.41 -4.12
CA PHE A 9 -11.34 -12.68 -4.01
C PHE A 9 -10.82 -12.23 -5.39
N ASN A 10 -10.90 -13.10 -6.40
CA ASN A 10 -10.56 -12.76 -7.78
C ASN A 10 -11.45 -11.65 -8.33
N GLY A 11 -12.74 -11.65 -7.98
CA GLY A 11 -13.66 -10.54 -8.32
C GLY A 11 -13.23 -9.21 -7.71
N CYS A 12 -12.79 -9.20 -6.44
CA CYS A 12 -12.23 -8.01 -5.81
C CYS A 12 -10.94 -7.53 -6.52
N LEU A 13 -10.03 -8.46 -6.85
CA LEU A 13 -8.81 -8.14 -7.61
C LEU A 13 -9.13 -7.61 -9.02
N TYR A 14 -10.16 -8.14 -9.66
CA TYR A 14 -10.62 -7.63 -10.95
C TYR A 14 -11.05 -6.16 -10.86
N ILE A 15 -11.87 -5.82 -9.85
CA ILE A 15 -12.27 -4.42 -9.59
C ILE A 15 -11.04 -3.54 -9.31
N ALA A 16 -10.12 -3.99 -8.47
CA ALA A 16 -8.90 -3.26 -8.16
C ALA A 16 -8.10 -2.93 -9.42
N ARG A 17 -7.91 -3.92 -10.27
CA ARG A 17 -7.10 -3.84 -11.47
C ARG A 17 -7.76 -3.03 -12.58
N GLU A 18 -9.00 -3.37 -12.94
CA GLU A 18 -9.70 -2.76 -14.09
C GLU A 18 -10.33 -1.40 -13.75
N GLY A 19 -10.55 -1.10 -12.47
CA GLY A 19 -11.12 0.16 -12.00
C GLY A 19 -12.60 0.35 -12.38
N CYS A 20 -13.27 -0.71 -12.82
CA CYS A 20 -14.68 -0.65 -13.20
C CYS A 20 -15.58 -0.50 -11.96
N CYS A 21 -16.83 -0.07 -12.16
CA CYS A 21 -17.79 -0.05 -11.08
C CYS A 21 -18.24 -1.49 -10.72
N TRP A 22 -18.68 -1.68 -9.48
CA TRP A 22 -19.08 -2.99 -8.97
C TRP A 22 -20.14 -3.69 -9.85
N ARG A 23 -21.11 -2.94 -10.35
CA ARG A 23 -22.19 -3.46 -11.21
C ARG A 23 -21.71 -3.96 -12.57
N SER A 24 -20.52 -3.52 -12.99
CA SER A 24 -19.90 -3.94 -14.27
C SER A 24 -18.99 -5.17 -14.12
N LEU A 25 -18.99 -5.82 -12.96
CA LEU A 25 -18.24 -7.06 -12.76
C LEU A 25 -18.76 -8.14 -13.72
N PRO A 26 -17.88 -8.82 -14.49
CA PRO A 26 -18.29 -9.78 -15.50
C PRO A 26 -19.00 -10.99 -14.88
N LYS A 27 -20.28 -11.20 -15.22
CA LYS A 27 -21.12 -12.27 -14.67
C LYS A 27 -20.67 -13.68 -15.07
N VAL A 28 -19.93 -13.80 -16.16
CA VAL A 28 -19.49 -15.10 -16.69
C VAL A 28 -18.34 -15.69 -15.86
N ILE A 29 -17.50 -14.81 -15.29
CA ILE A 29 -16.25 -15.22 -14.62
C ILE A 29 -16.22 -14.90 -13.12
N CYS A 30 -17.19 -14.14 -12.63
CA CYS A 30 -17.25 -13.71 -11.24
C CYS A 30 -18.61 -14.06 -10.64
N PRO A 31 -18.68 -14.27 -9.30
CA PRO A 31 -19.94 -14.29 -8.57
C PRO A 31 -20.70 -12.98 -8.75
N PRO A 32 -22.02 -12.96 -8.42
CA PRO A 32 -22.80 -11.72 -8.46
C PRO A 32 -22.08 -10.57 -7.74
N TRP A 33 -22.05 -9.41 -8.37
CA TRP A 33 -21.30 -8.24 -7.83
C TRP A 33 -21.71 -7.89 -6.40
N THR A 34 -22.97 -8.09 -6.01
CA THR A 34 -23.47 -7.86 -4.65
C THR A 34 -22.77 -8.75 -3.62
N VAL A 35 -22.51 -10.02 -3.96
CA VAL A 35 -21.78 -10.97 -3.12
C VAL A 35 -20.32 -10.54 -2.99
N VAL A 36 -19.67 -10.20 -4.11
CA VAL A 36 -18.26 -9.76 -4.12
C VAL A 36 -18.11 -8.47 -3.32
N PHE A 37 -19.01 -7.50 -3.53
CA PHE A 37 -19.02 -6.23 -2.80
C PHE A 37 -19.23 -6.42 -1.28
N TRP A 38 -20.18 -7.26 -0.90
CA TRP A 38 -20.44 -7.55 0.52
C TRP A 38 -19.23 -8.15 1.21
N HIS A 39 -18.54 -9.12 0.58
CA HIS A 39 -17.33 -9.71 1.11
C HIS A 39 -16.19 -8.68 1.19
N PHE A 40 -16.01 -7.88 0.14
CA PHE A 40 -15.01 -6.80 0.15
C PHE A 40 -15.24 -5.84 1.32
N GLN A 41 -16.49 -5.36 1.51
CA GLN A 41 -16.81 -4.46 2.61
C GLN A 41 -16.53 -5.09 3.98
N ARG A 42 -16.87 -6.36 4.15
CA ARG A 42 -16.59 -7.10 5.37
C ARG A 42 -15.10 -7.26 5.61
N TRP A 43 -14.34 -7.63 4.59
CA TRP A 43 -12.89 -7.82 4.69
C TRP A 43 -12.14 -6.51 4.93
N SER A 44 -12.57 -5.42 4.30
CA SER A 44 -11.97 -4.09 4.48
C SER A 44 -12.21 -3.50 5.88
N LYS A 45 -13.32 -3.85 6.52
CA LYS A 45 -13.65 -3.41 7.89
C LYS A 45 -13.03 -4.29 8.97
N SER A 46 -12.60 -5.48 8.61
CA SER A 46 -11.91 -6.41 9.51
C SER A 46 -10.41 -6.41 9.25
N ALA A 47 -9.64 -6.91 10.19
CA ALA A 47 -8.19 -7.07 10.00
C ALA A 47 -7.81 -8.19 9.00
N LEU A 48 -8.78 -8.83 8.33
CA LEU A 48 -8.52 -10.02 7.52
C LEU A 48 -7.55 -9.77 6.36
N LEU A 49 -7.73 -8.67 5.61
CA LEU A 49 -6.84 -8.34 4.48
C LEU A 49 -5.42 -8.03 4.94
N VAL A 50 -5.28 -7.38 6.09
CA VAL A 50 -3.99 -7.12 6.75
C VAL A 50 -3.32 -8.45 7.10
N GLN A 51 -4.02 -9.33 7.82
CA GLN A 51 -3.51 -10.65 8.24
C GLN A 51 -3.07 -11.51 7.04
N VAL A 52 -3.89 -11.57 5.99
CA VAL A 52 -3.55 -12.31 4.76
C VAL A 52 -2.33 -11.72 4.08
N THR A 53 -2.23 -10.38 4.00
CA THR A 53 -1.07 -9.72 3.40
C THR A 53 0.20 -10.02 4.20
N HIS A 54 0.14 -9.92 5.53
CA HIS A 54 1.29 -10.20 6.40
C HIS A 54 1.74 -11.67 6.28
N ALA A 55 0.81 -12.62 6.31
CA ALA A 55 1.13 -14.03 6.13
C ALA A 55 1.81 -14.31 4.77
N LEU A 56 1.34 -13.67 3.70
CA LEU A 56 1.97 -13.75 2.39
C LEU A 56 3.36 -13.10 2.38
N ASN A 57 3.52 -11.96 3.03
CA ASN A 57 4.80 -11.26 3.16
C ASN A 57 5.84 -12.13 3.89
N GLU A 58 5.46 -12.73 5.00
CA GLU A 58 6.30 -13.67 5.75
C GLU A 58 6.72 -14.87 4.89
N ALA A 59 5.78 -15.44 4.14
CA ALA A 59 6.08 -16.54 3.22
C ALA A 59 7.07 -16.12 2.12
N VAL A 60 6.92 -14.92 1.53
CA VAL A 60 7.87 -14.37 0.56
C VAL A 60 9.24 -14.20 1.19
N ARG A 61 9.32 -13.61 2.39
CA ARG A 61 10.57 -13.36 3.10
C ARG A 61 11.28 -14.67 3.41
N ARG A 62 10.56 -15.67 3.92
CA ARG A 62 11.08 -17.03 4.18
C ARG A 62 11.63 -17.66 2.89
N LYS A 63 10.90 -17.60 1.79
CA LYS A 63 11.34 -18.09 0.48
C LYS A 63 12.64 -17.39 0.00
N LYS A 64 12.90 -16.16 0.44
CA LYS A 64 14.09 -15.39 0.13
C LYS A 64 15.21 -15.54 1.17
N GLY A 65 15.11 -16.50 2.08
CA GLY A 65 16.11 -16.71 3.14
C GLY A 65 16.21 -15.55 4.13
N ARG A 66 15.08 -14.85 4.37
CA ARG A 66 15.01 -13.72 5.29
C ARG A 66 14.13 -14.03 6.47
N GLU A 67 14.39 -13.35 7.58
CA GLU A 67 13.51 -13.40 8.74
C GLU A 67 12.09 -12.97 8.41
N MET A 68 11.09 -13.52 9.08
CA MET A 68 9.67 -13.28 8.79
C MET A 68 9.28 -11.81 8.86
N THR A 69 9.77 -11.09 9.86
CA THR A 69 9.53 -9.65 10.02
C THR A 69 10.73 -8.83 9.55
N PRO A 70 10.54 -7.62 8.98
CA PRO A 70 11.61 -6.75 8.53
C PRO A 70 12.32 -6.05 9.69
N SER A 71 13.62 -5.74 9.50
CA SER A 71 14.38 -4.84 10.36
C SER A 71 14.55 -3.44 9.77
N THR A 72 14.29 -3.30 8.47
CA THR A 72 14.41 -2.05 7.72
C THR A 72 13.10 -1.78 7.01
N LEU A 73 12.58 -0.60 7.21
CA LEU A 73 11.31 -0.13 6.67
C LEU A 73 11.53 1.13 5.84
N ILE A 74 10.64 1.39 4.91
CA ILE A 74 10.66 2.56 4.05
C ILE A 74 9.24 3.09 3.98
N VAL A 75 9.06 4.39 4.20
CA VAL A 75 7.76 5.08 4.14
C VAL A 75 7.78 6.11 3.01
N ASP A 76 6.68 6.19 2.31
CA ASP A 76 6.40 7.29 1.38
C ASP A 76 4.89 7.50 1.25
N ALA A 77 4.48 8.69 0.82
CA ALA A 77 3.09 9.08 0.67
C ALA A 77 2.76 9.45 -0.78
N HIS A 78 1.62 8.97 -1.26
CA HIS A 78 1.10 9.39 -2.55
C HIS A 78 -0.31 9.96 -2.45
N SER A 79 -0.56 11.06 -3.19
CA SER A 79 -1.84 11.74 -3.18
C SER A 79 -2.79 11.14 -4.19
N LEU A 80 -4.05 10.92 -3.78
CA LEU A 80 -5.12 10.35 -4.59
C LEU A 80 -6.24 11.37 -4.76
N LYS A 81 -6.51 11.78 -6.00
CA LYS A 81 -7.65 12.65 -6.29
C LYS A 81 -8.97 11.94 -5.95
N SER A 82 -9.79 12.54 -5.09
CA SER A 82 -11.13 12.02 -4.80
C SER A 82 -12.07 12.26 -5.98
N ARG A 83 -12.91 11.26 -6.28
CA ARG A 83 -13.93 11.32 -7.33
C ARG A 83 -15.34 11.41 -6.76
N ASN A 84 -15.58 10.83 -5.59
CA ASN A 84 -16.92 10.65 -5.03
C ASN A 84 -17.06 11.29 -3.64
N GLY A 85 -16.10 12.11 -3.19
CA GLY A 85 -16.09 12.66 -1.82
C GLY A 85 -15.94 11.56 -0.76
N GLY A 86 -16.50 11.77 0.43
CA GLY A 86 -16.48 10.83 1.55
C GLY A 86 -15.56 11.27 2.68
N GLU A 87 -15.10 10.29 3.49
CA GLU A 87 -14.23 10.52 4.64
C GLU A 87 -12.84 11.02 4.24
N ALA A 88 -12.19 11.79 5.11
CA ALA A 88 -10.80 12.24 5.02
C ALA A 88 -10.44 12.88 3.67
N ILE A 89 -11.23 13.85 3.23
CA ILE A 89 -10.96 14.62 2.01
C ILE A 89 -10.37 15.98 2.39
N GLY A 90 -9.26 16.35 1.74
CA GLY A 90 -8.61 17.65 1.90
C GLY A 90 -7.91 18.09 0.63
N PHE A 91 -7.39 19.32 0.61
CA PHE A 91 -6.68 19.89 -0.53
C PHE A 91 -5.18 19.97 -0.26
N ASP A 92 -4.40 19.21 -1.02
CA ASP A 92 -2.94 19.29 -1.03
C ASP A 92 -2.52 20.49 -1.92
N GLY A 93 -2.11 21.58 -1.29
CA GLY A 93 -1.69 22.80 -1.99
C GLY A 93 -0.42 22.63 -2.81
N ASN A 94 0.48 21.71 -2.43
CA ASN A 94 1.74 21.47 -3.14
C ASN A 94 1.51 20.67 -4.43
N LYS A 95 0.74 19.57 -4.33
CA LYS A 95 0.44 18.69 -5.48
C LYS A 95 -0.82 19.10 -6.23
N LYS A 96 -1.54 20.13 -5.73
CA LYS A 96 -2.84 20.61 -6.28
C LYS A 96 -3.87 19.49 -6.43
N VAL A 97 -3.95 18.62 -5.42
CA VAL A 97 -4.85 17.45 -5.39
C VAL A 97 -5.89 17.65 -4.29
N HIS A 98 -7.17 17.59 -4.67
CA HIS A 98 -8.28 17.50 -3.71
C HIS A 98 -8.63 16.03 -3.51
N GLY A 99 -8.35 15.48 -2.31
CA GLY A 99 -8.56 14.06 -2.05
C GLY A 99 -7.87 13.56 -0.78
N ARG A 100 -7.24 12.40 -0.91
CA ARG A 100 -6.56 11.68 0.19
C ARG A 100 -5.08 11.53 -0.10
N LYS A 101 -4.31 11.24 0.95
CA LYS A 101 -2.97 10.65 0.85
C LYS A 101 -2.99 9.26 1.43
N ASN A 102 -2.30 8.34 0.78
CA ASN A 102 -1.97 7.03 1.33
C ASN A 102 -0.48 7.02 1.67
N GLN A 103 -0.17 6.92 2.94
CA GLN A 103 1.17 6.57 3.39
C GLN A 103 1.32 5.06 3.34
N VAL A 104 2.41 4.59 2.75
CA VAL A 104 2.67 3.16 2.57
C VAL A 104 3.98 2.81 3.23
N LEU A 105 3.92 1.84 4.13
CA LEU A 105 5.08 1.28 4.81
C LEU A 105 5.48 -0.02 4.12
N ILE A 106 6.70 -0.09 3.61
CA ILE A 106 7.22 -1.29 2.94
C ILE A 106 8.54 -1.77 3.56
N ASP A 107 8.91 -3.01 3.27
CA ASP A 107 10.24 -3.52 3.54
C ASP A 107 11.18 -3.40 2.33
N THR A 108 12.43 -3.84 2.52
CA THR A 108 13.45 -3.84 1.48
C THR A 108 13.15 -4.77 0.30
N LEU A 109 12.16 -5.65 0.39
CA LEU A 109 11.66 -6.45 -0.73
C LEU A 109 10.52 -5.74 -1.48
N GLY A 110 10.04 -4.59 -0.99
CA GLY A 110 8.88 -3.87 -1.52
C GLY A 110 7.56 -4.56 -1.19
N LEU A 111 7.49 -5.25 -0.06
CA LEU A 111 6.27 -5.83 0.48
C LEU A 111 5.58 -4.79 1.36
N ILE A 112 4.26 -4.65 1.22
CA ILE A 112 3.45 -3.69 1.98
C ILE A 112 3.20 -4.25 3.38
N TRP A 113 3.62 -3.51 4.40
CA TRP A 113 3.43 -3.87 5.79
C TRP A 113 2.37 -3.03 6.49
N ASP A 114 2.20 -1.79 6.08
CA ASP A 114 1.06 -0.98 6.51
C ASP A 114 0.65 0.07 5.47
N VAL A 115 -0.59 0.54 5.60
CA VAL A 115 -1.17 1.62 4.79
C VAL A 115 -2.00 2.49 5.71
N HIS A 116 -1.72 3.76 5.73
CA HIS A 116 -2.50 4.77 6.45
C HIS A 116 -3.07 5.80 5.49
N THR A 117 -4.38 5.93 5.47
CA THR A 117 -5.10 6.86 4.59
C THR A 117 -5.63 8.06 5.37
N HIS A 118 -5.23 9.26 4.96
CA HIS A 118 -5.64 10.50 5.60
C HIS A 118 -6.01 11.59 4.57
N ALA A 119 -6.53 12.73 5.03
CA ALA A 119 -6.88 13.87 4.17
C ALA A 119 -5.62 14.46 3.53
N ALA A 120 -5.71 14.86 2.25
CA ALA A 120 -4.55 15.30 1.48
C ALA A 120 -3.91 16.61 1.98
N ASN A 121 -4.62 17.42 2.76
CA ASN A 121 -4.10 18.65 3.38
C ASN A 121 -3.26 18.41 4.64
N LEU A 122 -3.33 17.19 5.23
CA LEU A 122 -2.55 16.87 6.41
C LEU A 122 -1.09 16.60 6.06
N SER A 123 -0.20 16.90 7.01
CA SER A 123 1.25 16.73 6.83
C SER A 123 1.65 15.27 6.95
N ASP A 124 2.45 14.80 6.01
CA ASP A 124 2.99 13.44 6.01
C ASP A 124 3.79 13.13 7.28
N ASN A 125 4.48 14.15 7.83
CA ASN A 125 5.26 14.05 9.05
C ASN A 125 4.40 13.76 10.30
N TYR A 126 3.25 14.42 10.45
CA TYR A 126 2.35 14.19 11.59
C TYR A 126 1.58 12.88 11.43
N GLU A 127 1.12 12.59 10.21
CA GLU A 127 0.34 11.40 9.90
C GLU A 127 1.19 10.10 9.86
N ALA A 128 2.52 10.22 9.91
CA ALA A 128 3.39 9.07 10.09
C ALA A 128 3.34 8.51 11.52
N VAL A 129 3.00 9.33 12.52
CA VAL A 129 2.94 8.86 13.92
C VAL A 129 1.86 7.79 14.12
N PRO A 130 0.59 7.99 13.70
CA PRO A 130 -0.42 6.93 13.74
C PRO A 130 0.00 5.66 12.98
N LEU A 131 0.67 5.81 11.83
CA LEU A 131 1.20 4.67 11.06
C LEU A 131 2.23 3.88 11.89
N PHE A 132 3.17 4.55 12.55
CA PHE A 132 4.19 3.91 13.37
C PHE A 132 3.61 3.29 14.64
N ASP A 133 2.69 3.98 15.31
CA ASP A 133 2.02 3.53 16.52
C ASP A 133 1.23 2.23 16.29
N HIS A 134 0.49 2.18 15.20
CA HIS A 134 -0.26 0.98 14.81
C HIS A 134 0.65 -0.19 14.46
N PHE A 135 1.79 0.06 13.83
CA PHE A 135 2.54 -0.96 13.12
C PHE A 135 3.81 -1.44 13.84
N LEU A 136 4.58 -0.54 14.47
CA LEU A 136 5.85 -0.95 15.11
C LEU A 136 5.68 -2.03 16.18
N PRO A 137 4.60 -2.05 16.99
CA PRO A 137 4.37 -3.13 17.96
C PRO A 137 4.24 -4.51 17.30
N LEU A 138 3.82 -4.58 16.03
CA LEU A 138 3.70 -5.82 15.27
C LEU A 138 5.03 -6.27 14.65
N LEU A 139 6.04 -5.40 14.65
CA LEU A 139 7.36 -5.65 14.06
C LEU A 139 8.51 -5.48 15.07
N PRO A 140 8.65 -6.40 16.02
CA PRO A 140 9.65 -6.28 17.10
C PRO A 140 11.10 -6.25 16.60
N ARG A 141 11.34 -6.52 15.31
CA ARG A 141 12.66 -6.45 14.68
C ARG A 141 12.92 -5.16 13.94
N ALA A 142 11.96 -4.24 13.84
CA ALA A 142 12.14 -2.94 13.19
C ALA A 142 13.20 -2.13 13.95
N LYS A 143 14.30 -1.78 13.26
CA LYS A 143 15.42 -1.03 13.82
C LYS A 143 15.66 0.29 13.11
N GLN A 144 15.15 0.43 11.90
CA GLN A 144 15.39 1.63 11.10
C GLN A 144 14.29 1.86 10.08
N VAL A 145 13.96 3.14 9.88
CA VAL A 145 12.97 3.62 8.92
C VAL A 145 13.61 4.65 7.99
N TYR A 146 13.38 4.50 6.70
CA TYR A 146 13.82 5.42 5.65
C TYR A 146 12.64 6.21 5.10
N PHE A 147 12.80 7.51 4.92
CA PHE A 147 11.78 8.41 4.37
C PHE A 147 12.40 9.66 3.73
N ASP A 148 11.58 10.46 3.06
CA ASP A 148 12.02 11.70 2.42
C ASP A 148 12.08 12.88 3.42
N LYS A 149 12.48 14.06 2.91
CA LYS A 149 12.60 15.30 3.72
C LYS A 149 11.27 15.76 4.34
N GLY A 150 10.15 15.38 3.77
CA GLY A 150 8.82 15.76 4.25
C GLY A 150 8.47 15.20 5.62
N TYR A 151 9.24 14.20 6.09
CA TYR A 151 9.04 13.55 7.39
C TYR A 151 9.92 14.13 8.52
N ARG A 152 10.68 15.19 8.28
CA ARG A 152 11.49 15.85 9.31
C ARG A 152 10.61 16.41 10.43
N GLY A 153 11.05 16.24 11.66
CA GLY A 153 10.37 16.74 12.86
C GLY A 153 9.68 15.63 13.64
N THR A 154 8.37 15.68 13.79
CA THR A 154 7.58 14.82 14.67
C THR A 154 7.79 13.33 14.42
N ALA A 155 7.81 12.89 13.16
CA ALA A 155 8.06 11.48 12.80
C ALA A 155 9.43 11.00 13.26
N VAL A 156 10.47 11.83 13.11
CA VAL A 156 11.83 11.53 13.56
C VAL A 156 11.89 11.45 15.09
N SER A 157 11.33 12.45 15.79
CA SER A 157 11.31 12.47 17.26
C SER A 157 10.61 11.23 17.81
N TYR A 158 9.45 10.88 17.24
CA TYR A 158 8.68 9.70 17.64
C TYR A 158 9.49 8.39 17.49
N LEU A 159 10.19 8.22 16.38
CA LEU A 159 11.03 7.03 16.18
C LEU A 159 12.24 7.01 17.13
N THR A 160 12.80 8.19 17.46
CA THR A 160 13.90 8.30 18.41
C THR A 160 13.45 7.86 19.81
N ASP A 161 12.25 8.25 20.23
CA ASP A 161 11.66 7.85 21.53
C ASP A 161 11.42 6.32 21.62
N LEU A 162 11.27 5.66 20.47
CA LEU A 162 11.10 4.21 20.37
C LEU A 162 12.42 3.44 20.10
N ASP A 163 13.58 4.11 20.15
CA ASP A 163 14.90 3.53 19.81
C ASP A 163 14.95 2.93 18.39
N VAL A 164 14.25 3.56 17.45
CA VAL A 164 14.25 3.20 16.03
C VAL A 164 15.00 4.26 15.23
N ALA A 165 16.06 3.89 14.56
CA ALA A 165 16.87 4.80 13.76
C ALA A 165 16.07 5.35 12.58
N SER A 166 16.13 6.66 12.37
CA SER A 166 15.50 7.34 11.24
C SER A 166 16.54 7.80 10.22
N HIS A 167 16.27 7.55 8.94
CA HIS A 167 17.15 7.94 7.84
C HIS A 167 16.38 8.79 6.84
N ILE A 168 16.76 10.07 6.75
CA ILE A 168 16.16 11.01 5.80
C ILE A 168 17.00 11.05 4.54
N SER A 169 16.34 10.80 3.41
CA SER A 169 16.94 10.93 2.08
C SER A 169 17.18 12.39 1.75
N ASP A 170 18.46 12.77 1.64
CA ASP A 170 18.86 14.11 1.20
C ASP A 170 19.20 14.10 -0.29
N LYS A 171 18.33 14.70 -1.12
CA LYS A 171 18.57 14.88 -2.56
C LYS A 171 19.82 15.74 -2.89
N GLY A 172 20.59 16.19 -1.90
CA GLY A 172 21.69 17.12 -2.07
C GLY A 172 23.10 16.55 -1.89
N VAL A 173 23.26 15.28 -1.50
CA VAL A 173 24.59 14.72 -1.23
C VAL A 173 25.21 14.03 -2.46
N GLY A 174 24.46 13.86 -3.55
CA GLY A 174 24.89 13.18 -4.78
C GLY A 174 25.33 14.09 -5.94
N GLU A 175 25.39 15.41 -5.79
CA GLU A 175 25.83 16.34 -6.86
C GLU A 175 27.34 16.50 -7.00
N LYS A 176 28.11 15.48 -6.66
CA LYS A 176 29.54 15.45 -7.03
C LYS A 176 29.78 14.42 -8.13
N LYS A 177 29.84 14.95 -9.38
CA LYS A 177 30.38 14.32 -10.60
C LYS A 177 29.67 13.03 -11.09
N GLY A 178 28.74 13.18 -12.05
CA GLY A 178 28.44 12.08 -12.96
C GLY A 178 27.02 11.51 -12.93
N GLY A 179 25.95 12.33 -13.04
CA GLY A 179 24.62 11.83 -13.35
C GLY A 179 23.75 11.45 -12.13
N PHE A 180 22.47 11.25 -12.37
CA PHE A 180 21.46 10.84 -11.39
C PHE A 180 21.80 9.45 -10.83
N GLN A 181 22.11 9.36 -9.54
CA GLN A 181 22.22 8.09 -8.81
C GLN A 181 20.97 7.90 -7.94
N PRO A 182 20.08 6.95 -8.29
CA PRO A 182 18.91 6.66 -7.46
C PRO A 182 19.35 6.06 -6.13
N GLU A 183 18.83 6.58 -5.02
CA GLU A 183 19.01 5.95 -3.71
C GLU A 183 18.38 4.54 -3.72
N PRO A 184 19.15 3.48 -3.44
CA PRO A 184 18.69 2.11 -3.63
C PRO A 184 17.46 1.73 -2.82
N LEU A 185 17.24 2.36 -1.65
CA LEU A 185 16.10 2.07 -0.78
C LEU A 185 14.86 2.89 -1.19
N ARG A 186 15.03 4.16 -1.52
CA ARG A 186 13.94 5.02 -1.97
C ARG A 186 13.30 4.52 -3.27
N TRP A 187 14.10 4.07 -4.22
CA TRP A 187 13.58 3.46 -5.45
C TRP A 187 12.62 2.30 -5.17
N ARG A 188 12.79 1.58 -4.06
CA ARG A 188 11.92 0.44 -3.70
C ARG A 188 10.50 0.87 -3.35
N VAL A 189 10.34 1.96 -2.60
CA VAL A 189 9.00 2.46 -2.25
C VAL A 189 8.36 3.12 -3.47
N GLU A 190 9.09 3.91 -4.24
CA GLU A 190 8.60 4.50 -5.49
C GLU A 190 8.09 3.41 -6.46
N ARG A 191 8.84 2.33 -6.61
CA ARG A 191 8.42 1.16 -7.40
C ARG A 191 7.16 0.49 -6.84
N THR A 192 7.05 0.33 -5.53
CA THR A 192 5.87 -0.28 -4.91
C THR A 192 4.64 0.62 -5.07
N ILE A 193 4.80 1.94 -4.89
CA ILE A 193 3.75 2.92 -5.18
C ILE A 193 3.34 2.86 -6.66
N ALA A 194 4.30 2.75 -7.59
CA ALA A 194 3.99 2.56 -9.00
C ALA A 194 3.14 1.29 -9.23
N TRP A 195 3.46 0.18 -8.56
CA TRP A 195 2.62 -1.03 -8.64
C TRP A 195 1.23 -0.85 -8.04
N ILE A 196 1.09 -0.09 -6.95
CA ILE A 196 -0.22 0.24 -6.36
C ILE A 196 -1.03 1.07 -7.35
N THR A 197 -0.43 2.10 -7.93
CA THR A 197 -1.11 3.01 -8.86
C THR A 197 -1.35 2.43 -10.26
N ASP A 198 -0.68 1.34 -10.63
CA ASP A 198 -1.02 0.56 -11.82
C ASP A 198 -2.40 -0.10 -11.70
N CYS A 199 -2.86 -0.40 -10.48
CA CYS A 199 -4.24 -0.74 -10.23
C CYS A 199 -5.13 0.47 -10.55
N ARG A 200 -5.96 0.38 -11.59
CA ARG A 200 -6.79 1.50 -12.04
C ARG A 200 -7.69 2.07 -10.96
N ARG A 201 -8.17 1.20 -10.04
CA ARG A 201 -8.98 1.62 -8.89
C ARG A 201 -8.22 2.49 -7.90
N LEU A 202 -6.88 2.38 -7.86
CA LEU A 202 -6.00 3.13 -6.97
C LEU A 202 -5.26 4.32 -7.65
N LYS A 203 -5.56 4.61 -8.93
CA LYS A 203 -5.09 5.85 -9.60
C LYS A 203 -5.82 7.09 -9.10
N ALA A 204 -7.04 6.91 -8.61
CA ALA A 204 -7.84 7.93 -7.96
C ALA A 204 -8.69 7.27 -6.88
N SER A 205 -9.10 8.03 -5.88
CA SER A 205 -9.97 7.53 -4.81
C SER A 205 -11.43 7.61 -5.26
N PHE A 206 -12.03 6.45 -5.55
CA PHE A 206 -13.46 6.30 -5.81
C PHE A 206 -14.24 5.89 -4.56
N GLU A 207 -13.54 5.54 -3.50
CA GLU A 207 -14.12 5.03 -2.26
C GLU A 207 -14.61 6.17 -1.38
N ARG A 208 -15.73 5.94 -0.68
CA ARG A 208 -16.30 6.93 0.24
C ARG A 208 -15.76 6.79 1.66
N THR A 209 -15.22 5.61 2.02
CA THR A 209 -14.69 5.32 3.35
C THR A 209 -13.19 5.06 3.30
N ILE A 210 -12.49 5.38 4.38
CA ILE A 210 -11.06 5.08 4.57
C ILE A 210 -10.85 3.57 4.47
N SER A 211 -11.68 2.79 5.19
CA SER A 211 -11.55 1.32 5.19
C SER A 211 -11.64 0.69 3.80
N SER A 212 -12.49 1.20 2.91
CA SER A 212 -12.55 0.72 1.52
C SER A 212 -11.34 1.15 0.70
N CYS A 213 -10.82 2.36 0.93
CA CYS A 213 -9.61 2.84 0.25
C CYS A 213 -8.39 1.97 0.62
N GLU A 214 -8.18 1.76 1.90
CA GLU A 214 -7.11 0.88 2.42
C GLU A 214 -7.33 -0.58 2.02
N GLY A 215 -8.58 -1.05 2.00
CA GLY A 215 -8.94 -2.40 1.55
C GLY A 215 -8.44 -2.71 0.14
N PHE A 216 -8.52 -1.77 -0.79
CA PHE A 216 -7.94 -1.93 -2.13
C PHE A 216 -6.41 -1.91 -2.13
N ALA A 217 -5.78 -1.10 -1.27
CA ALA A 217 -4.34 -1.10 -1.11
C ALA A 217 -3.85 -2.44 -0.55
N TRP A 218 -4.54 -3.00 0.45
CA TRP A 218 -4.24 -4.32 1.01
C TRP A 218 -4.44 -5.46 0.00
N LEU A 219 -5.51 -5.44 -0.79
CA LEU A 219 -5.69 -6.40 -1.90
C LEU A 219 -4.52 -6.34 -2.89
N THR A 220 -4.03 -5.13 -3.17
CA THR A 220 -2.86 -4.97 -4.04
C THR A 220 -1.60 -5.52 -3.36
N GLY A 221 -1.45 -5.34 -2.05
CA GLY A 221 -0.40 -5.97 -1.24
C GLY A 221 -0.40 -7.50 -1.36
N CYS A 222 -1.56 -8.13 -1.19
CA CYS A 222 -1.74 -9.58 -1.42
C CYS A 222 -1.31 -9.99 -2.83
N TYR A 223 -1.69 -9.21 -3.85
CA TYR A 223 -1.35 -9.49 -5.23
C TYR A 223 0.16 -9.41 -5.48
N ILE A 224 0.83 -8.37 -4.97
CA ILE A 224 2.28 -8.18 -5.06
C ILE A 224 3.01 -9.34 -4.37
N ALA A 225 2.62 -9.68 -3.14
CA ALA A 225 3.24 -10.77 -2.38
C ALA A 225 3.07 -12.12 -3.08
N ARG A 226 1.85 -12.43 -3.54
CA ARG A 226 1.58 -13.64 -4.33
C ARG A 226 2.45 -13.71 -5.60
N GLY A 227 2.56 -12.60 -6.34
CA GLY A 227 3.42 -12.53 -7.53
C GLY A 227 4.87 -12.91 -7.22
N LYS A 228 5.42 -12.41 -6.12
CA LYS A 228 6.77 -12.73 -5.66
C LYS A 228 6.91 -14.19 -5.20
N LEU A 229 5.88 -14.78 -4.61
CA LEU A 229 5.86 -16.19 -4.22
C LEU A 229 5.94 -17.12 -5.44
N VAL A 230 5.19 -16.81 -6.49
CA VAL A 230 5.16 -17.66 -7.71
C VAL A 230 6.23 -17.26 -8.75
N GLY A 231 7.12 -16.33 -8.41
CA GLY A 231 8.20 -15.89 -9.31
C GLY A 231 7.74 -15.06 -10.51
N ARG A 232 6.54 -14.48 -10.45
CA ARG A 232 5.98 -13.63 -11.50
C ARG A 232 6.16 -12.16 -11.13
N LYS A 233 6.48 -11.32 -12.10
CA LYS A 233 6.39 -9.86 -11.90
C LYS A 233 4.94 -9.50 -11.57
N PRO A 234 4.67 -8.60 -10.63
CA PRO A 234 3.30 -8.25 -10.22
C PRO A 234 2.38 -7.93 -11.43
N TRP A 235 2.91 -7.32 -12.46
CA TRP A 235 2.15 -6.87 -13.65
C TRP A 235 2.43 -7.64 -14.93
N ALA A 236 3.22 -8.70 -14.91
CA ALA A 236 3.39 -9.60 -16.06
C ALA A 236 2.11 -10.39 -16.41
N MET A 237 1.01 -10.11 -15.72
CA MET A 237 -0.30 -10.73 -15.94
C MET A 237 -1.19 -9.95 -16.92
N SER A 238 -0.63 -9.20 -17.87
CA SER A 238 -1.40 -8.67 -19.00
C SER A 238 -2.05 -9.75 -19.87
N LYS A 239 -1.74 -11.02 -19.59
CA LYS A 239 -2.33 -12.22 -20.20
C LYS A 239 -2.77 -13.22 -19.12
N VAL A 240 -3.46 -12.76 -18.08
CA VAL A 240 -4.18 -13.70 -17.23
C VAL A 240 -5.44 -14.08 -17.98
N SER A 241 -5.44 -15.26 -18.53
CA SER A 241 -6.63 -16.05 -18.61
C SER A 241 -7.29 -16.00 -17.24
N VAL A 242 -8.35 -15.22 -17.11
CA VAL A 242 -9.31 -15.33 -16.03
C VAL A 242 -10.02 -16.64 -16.32
N ILE A 243 -9.53 -17.71 -15.77
CA ILE A 243 -10.22 -18.99 -15.72
C ILE A 243 -10.78 -19.13 -14.32
#